data_1701aaa3c96a6f6f538f4a19562fd294
#
_entry.id   1701aaa3c96a6f6f538f4a19562fd294
#
_cell.length_a   1.000
_cell.length_b   1.000
_cell.length_c   1.000
_cell.angle_alpha   90.00
_cell.angle_beta   90.00
_cell.angle_gamma   90.00
#
_symmetry.space_group_name_H-M   'P 1'
#
loop_
_entity.id
_entity.type
_entity.pdbx_description
1 polymer ?
#
loop_
_entity_poly.entity_id
_entity_poly.type
_entity_poly.pdbx_seq_one_letter_code
_entity_poly.pdbx_strand_id
1 'polypeptide(L)'
;MVTHAELDKLVIAHLDCDAFYASVEKRDRPELRDVPVIVGGGHRGVVATACYVARQYGVGSAMPMFKALKACPDAVVIKPDFAKYKHESRRILGALANLTPLIQTLSLDEAWADLSGTERLNGGPPAWQLARLQKWIEDEVGLTVSIGLAPNRFLAKVASEMDKPRGFSVIGSEAQQLLAPRPVSILPGVGPIFGRTLRADGFDTIGRLAEADARDLVQRYGDWGLRLSDLAHGRDSRPVDPEHDRKGMSAETTFNVDLSKATDLETELWPLCEKLASKARRDGIAGRVVTLKLRRSDFRILTRRRTLPDPVQTARTLFAEGRALLTPELGTPYRLIGIGMADLVDAADVAPGLFAADRTRELTTETTIDRLRDRFGPGAVISGRSLKS
;
A
#
# COMPACT_ATOMS: atom_id res chain seq x y z
N MET A 1 10.98 22.64 -22.30
CA MET A 1 11.59 23.13 -21.04
C MET A 1 10.57 23.98 -20.32
N VAL A 2 10.28 23.64 -19.05
CA VAL A 2 9.35 24.40 -18.21
C VAL A 2 9.99 25.77 -17.91
N THR A 3 9.25 26.85 -18.10
CA THR A 3 9.71 28.21 -17.78
C THR A 3 9.58 28.52 -16.30
N HIS A 4 10.28 29.55 -15.79
CA HIS A 4 10.12 29.98 -14.41
C HIS A 4 8.66 30.35 -14.05
N ALA A 5 7.96 31.02 -14.98
CA ALA A 5 6.56 31.41 -14.80
C ALA A 5 5.59 30.22 -14.77
N GLU A 6 5.95 29.10 -15.39
CA GLU A 6 5.21 27.85 -15.29
C GLU A 6 5.52 27.11 -13.99
N LEU A 7 6.79 27.12 -13.56
CA LEU A 7 7.23 26.48 -12.32
C LEU A 7 6.45 26.99 -11.09
N ASP A 8 6.17 28.29 -11.06
CA ASP A 8 5.45 28.92 -9.96
C ASP A 8 3.96 28.51 -9.90
N LYS A 9 3.41 27.95 -10.99
CA LYS A 9 2.04 27.47 -11.07
C LYS A 9 1.88 25.98 -10.75
N LEU A 10 3.00 25.25 -10.63
CA LEU A 10 2.99 23.82 -10.34
C LEU A 10 3.02 23.63 -8.84
N VAL A 11 1.97 23.04 -8.32
CA VAL A 11 1.72 22.97 -6.86
C VAL A 11 1.51 21.55 -6.34
N ILE A 12 1.26 20.57 -7.23
CA ILE A 12 1.05 19.20 -6.82
C ILE A 12 2.35 18.42 -6.89
N ALA A 13 2.80 17.92 -5.77
CA ALA A 13 4.00 17.11 -5.64
C ALA A 13 3.66 15.63 -5.41
N HIS A 14 4.52 14.75 -5.89
CA HIS A 14 4.60 13.35 -5.49
C HIS A 14 6.02 13.07 -4.99
N LEU A 15 6.14 12.60 -3.75
CA LEU A 15 7.39 12.20 -3.12
C LEU A 15 7.40 10.67 -3.01
N ASP A 16 8.52 10.04 -3.37
CA ASP A 16 8.71 8.58 -3.32
C ASP A 16 10.15 8.27 -2.86
N CYS A 17 10.28 7.47 -1.79
CA CYS A 17 11.59 7.13 -1.24
C CYS A 17 12.25 6.04 -2.09
N ASP A 18 13.48 6.27 -2.51
CA ASP A 18 14.23 5.40 -3.41
C ASP A 18 14.59 4.06 -2.75
N ALA A 19 14.02 2.97 -3.27
CA ALA A 19 14.23 1.61 -2.76
C ALA A 19 14.12 1.53 -1.22
N PHE A 20 13.08 2.13 -0.65
CA PHE A 20 12.94 2.55 0.74
C PHE A 20 13.49 1.56 1.77
N TYR A 21 12.92 0.36 1.88
CA TYR A 21 13.36 -0.59 2.91
C TYR A 21 14.82 -1.00 2.73
N ALA A 22 15.25 -1.24 1.50
CA ALA A 22 16.62 -1.62 1.21
C ALA A 22 17.60 -0.46 1.47
N SER A 23 17.19 0.79 1.24
CA SER A 23 17.98 1.99 1.53
C SER A 23 18.16 2.19 3.03
N VAL A 24 17.11 1.98 3.84
CA VAL A 24 17.20 2.00 5.31
C VAL A 24 18.19 0.94 5.81
N GLU A 25 18.11 -0.30 5.29
CA GLU A 25 19.03 -1.37 5.69
C GLU A 25 20.48 -1.07 5.30
N LYS A 26 20.71 -0.49 4.13
CA LYS A 26 22.06 -0.11 3.67
C LYS A 26 22.62 1.10 4.42
N ARG A 27 21.78 2.07 4.78
CA ARG A 27 22.19 3.21 5.63
C ARG A 27 22.71 2.73 6.98
N ASP A 28 21.96 1.82 7.61
CA ASP A 28 22.29 1.33 8.96
C ASP A 28 23.45 0.33 8.97
N ARG A 29 23.81 -0.22 7.78
CA ARG A 29 24.88 -1.21 7.58
C ARG A 29 25.77 -0.79 6.42
N PRO A 30 26.79 0.06 6.66
CA PRO A 30 27.67 0.58 5.62
C PRO A 30 28.38 -0.48 4.78
N GLU A 31 28.63 -1.67 5.35
CA GLU A 31 29.21 -2.81 4.67
C GLU A 31 28.34 -3.35 3.50
N LEU A 32 27.04 -3.02 3.50
CA LEU A 32 26.12 -3.41 2.43
C LEU A 32 26.05 -2.38 1.28
N ARG A 33 26.82 -1.31 1.32
CA ARG A 33 26.71 -0.19 0.38
C ARG A 33 26.75 -0.62 -1.07
N ASP A 34 27.70 -1.47 -1.42
CA ASP A 34 27.93 -1.90 -2.80
C ASP A 34 27.46 -3.33 -3.07
N VAL A 35 26.78 -3.95 -2.09
CA VAL A 35 26.27 -5.32 -2.17
C VAL A 35 24.81 -5.31 -2.64
N PRO A 36 24.36 -6.28 -3.47
CA PRO A 36 22.97 -6.43 -3.79
C PRO A 36 22.16 -6.84 -2.54
N VAL A 37 21.18 -6.04 -2.17
CA VAL A 37 20.32 -6.25 -1.00
C VAL A 37 18.86 -6.43 -1.42
N ILE A 38 18.22 -7.45 -0.88
CA ILE A 38 16.80 -7.75 -1.06
C ILE A 38 16.15 -7.78 0.33
N VAL A 39 15.17 -6.92 0.54
CA VAL A 39 14.31 -7.01 1.72
C VAL A 39 13.12 -7.89 1.38
N GLY A 40 12.94 -8.95 2.14
CA GLY A 40 11.93 -9.97 1.88
C GLY A 40 12.24 -11.25 2.66
N GLY A 41 11.76 -12.37 2.19
CA GLY A 41 12.09 -13.66 2.78
C GLY A 41 10.92 -14.63 2.84
N GLY A 42 11.21 -15.81 3.41
CA GLY A 42 10.25 -16.92 3.49
C GLY A 42 10.20 -17.76 2.20
N HIS A 43 9.89 -19.06 2.38
CA HIS A 43 9.90 -20.04 1.29
C HIS A 43 8.93 -19.67 0.14
N ARG A 44 7.74 -19.14 0.49
CA ARG A 44 6.72 -18.65 -0.46
C ARG A 44 6.59 -17.13 -0.46
N GLY A 45 7.62 -16.44 0.05
CA GLY A 45 7.64 -14.99 0.14
C GLY A 45 7.96 -14.31 -1.19
N VAL A 46 7.82 -13.01 -1.17
CA VAL A 46 8.14 -12.12 -2.29
C VAL A 46 9.16 -11.06 -1.85
N VAL A 47 9.81 -10.47 -2.83
CA VAL A 47 10.63 -9.28 -2.64
C VAL A 47 9.71 -8.13 -2.22
N ALA A 48 9.93 -7.57 -1.02
CA ALA A 48 9.28 -6.34 -0.59
C ALA A 48 9.95 -5.14 -1.27
N THR A 49 11.30 -5.09 -1.23
CA THR A 49 12.09 -4.05 -1.91
C THR A 49 13.46 -4.63 -2.31
N ALA A 50 13.92 -4.29 -3.51
CA ALA A 50 15.27 -4.56 -3.99
C ALA A 50 16.06 -3.25 -4.13
N CYS A 51 17.30 -3.20 -3.64
CA CYS A 51 18.17 -2.05 -3.85
C CYS A 51 18.55 -1.92 -5.34
N TYR A 52 19.04 -0.75 -5.74
CA TYR A 52 19.38 -0.50 -7.15
C TYR A 52 20.45 -1.46 -7.69
N VAL A 53 21.40 -1.91 -6.87
CA VAL A 53 22.36 -2.94 -7.26
C VAL A 53 21.66 -4.26 -7.60
N ALA A 54 20.73 -4.72 -6.76
CA ALA A 54 19.96 -5.93 -7.04
C ALA A 54 19.03 -5.79 -8.25
N ARG A 55 18.49 -4.59 -8.50
CA ARG A 55 17.67 -4.29 -9.69
C ARG A 55 18.42 -4.45 -11.01
N GLN A 56 19.73 -4.25 -11.04
CA GLN A 56 20.56 -4.49 -12.24
C GLN A 56 20.56 -5.96 -12.67
N TYR A 57 20.31 -6.88 -11.75
CA TYR A 57 20.12 -8.31 -12.03
C TYR A 57 18.66 -8.68 -12.38
N GLY A 58 17.80 -7.68 -12.59
CA GLY A 58 16.38 -7.88 -12.91
C GLY A 58 15.50 -8.20 -11.71
N VAL A 59 15.99 -8.04 -10.47
CA VAL A 59 15.18 -8.25 -9.25
C VAL A 59 14.29 -7.03 -9.02
N GLY A 60 12.98 -7.26 -8.81
CA GLY A 60 12.01 -6.20 -8.55
C GLY A 60 11.03 -6.55 -7.44
N SER A 61 10.30 -5.56 -6.94
CA SER A 61 9.24 -5.73 -5.94
C SER A 61 8.16 -6.70 -6.43
N ALA A 62 7.56 -7.44 -5.51
CA ALA A 62 6.59 -8.50 -5.74
C ALA A 62 7.13 -9.76 -6.47
N MET A 63 8.40 -9.79 -6.89
CA MET A 63 9.01 -10.98 -7.47
C MET A 63 9.08 -12.11 -6.42
N PRO A 64 8.71 -13.37 -6.76
CA PRO A 64 8.91 -14.50 -5.85
C PRO A 64 10.38 -14.65 -5.43
N MET A 65 10.65 -14.86 -4.14
CA MET A 65 12.01 -14.93 -3.60
C MET A 65 12.90 -15.95 -4.32
N PHE A 66 12.36 -17.12 -4.69
CA PHE A 66 13.15 -18.13 -5.41
C PHE A 66 13.59 -17.67 -6.81
N LYS A 67 12.79 -16.82 -7.49
CA LYS A 67 13.19 -16.21 -8.77
C LYS A 67 14.22 -15.11 -8.56
N ALA A 68 14.05 -14.30 -7.52
CA ALA A 68 14.99 -13.24 -7.17
C ALA A 68 16.38 -13.80 -6.83
N LEU A 69 16.44 -14.87 -6.02
CA LEU A 69 17.70 -15.54 -5.67
C LEU A 69 18.32 -16.28 -6.86
N LYS A 70 17.52 -16.78 -7.80
CA LYS A 70 18.03 -17.32 -9.04
C LYS A 70 18.66 -16.25 -9.94
N ALA A 71 18.06 -15.05 -9.97
CA ALA A 71 18.57 -13.92 -10.77
C ALA A 71 19.80 -13.25 -10.12
N CYS A 72 19.84 -13.17 -8.81
CA CYS A 72 20.93 -12.56 -8.03
C CYS A 72 21.30 -13.47 -6.85
N PRO A 73 22.13 -14.53 -7.08
CA PRO A 73 22.47 -15.52 -6.05
C PRO A 73 23.24 -14.94 -4.87
N ASP A 74 24.06 -13.90 -5.12
CA ASP A 74 24.91 -13.26 -4.12
C ASP A 74 24.18 -12.16 -3.32
N ALA A 75 22.86 -12.03 -3.50
CA ALA A 75 22.09 -11.02 -2.78
C ALA A 75 21.97 -11.33 -1.29
N VAL A 76 22.25 -10.32 -0.46
CA VAL A 76 21.96 -10.37 0.98
C VAL A 76 20.46 -10.20 1.18
N VAL A 77 19.82 -11.22 1.75
CA VAL A 77 18.38 -11.21 2.04
C VAL A 77 18.15 -10.79 3.49
N ILE A 78 17.41 -9.73 3.68
CA ILE A 78 17.09 -9.17 5.00
C ILE A 78 15.57 -9.31 5.24
N LYS A 79 15.19 -9.82 6.41
CA LYS A 79 13.79 -9.86 6.82
C LYS A 79 13.27 -8.44 7.07
N PRO A 80 12.05 -8.09 6.63
CA PRO A 80 11.49 -6.76 6.85
C PRO A 80 11.35 -6.43 8.34
N ASP A 81 11.85 -5.25 8.72
CA ASP A 81 11.60 -4.62 10.03
C ASP A 81 10.64 -3.43 9.85
N PHE A 82 9.33 -3.72 9.91
CA PHE A 82 8.31 -2.68 9.72
C PHE A 82 8.27 -1.64 10.84
N ALA A 83 8.80 -1.93 12.04
CA ALA A 83 8.88 -0.94 13.11
C ALA A 83 9.89 0.15 12.75
N LYS A 84 11.07 -0.26 12.28
CA LYS A 84 12.12 0.63 11.77
C LYS A 84 11.62 1.45 10.57
N TYR A 85 11.03 0.80 9.58
CA TYR A 85 10.57 1.51 8.36
C TYR A 85 9.46 2.51 8.67
N LYS A 86 8.52 2.20 9.57
CA LYS A 86 7.50 3.16 10.01
C LYS A 86 8.08 4.35 10.79
N HIS A 87 9.18 4.14 11.51
CA HIS A 87 9.87 5.23 12.20
C HIS A 87 10.43 6.22 11.17
N GLU A 88 11.17 5.74 10.18
CA GLU A 88 11.75 6.58 9.13
C GLU A 88 10.68 7.23 8.25
N SER A 89 9.65 6.49 7.89
CA SER A 89 8.48 7.02 7.18
C SER A 89 7.87 8.23 7.89
N ARG A 90 7.66 8.12 9.22
CA ARG A 90 7.10 9.24 10.01
C ARG A 90 8.01 10.46 10.02
N ARG A 91 9.34 10.30 10.03
CA ARG A 91 10.29 11.40 9.95
C ARG A 91 10.16 12.14 8.62
N ILE A 92 10.14 11.39 7.52
CA ILE A 92 10.04 11.94 6.14
C ILE A 92 8.69 12.60 5.92
N LEU A 93 7.59 11.90 6.20
CA LEU A 93 6.24 12.43 6.02
C LEU A 93 5.94 13.57 6.98
N GLY A 94 6.51 13.56 8.18
CA GLY A 94 6.43 14.68 9.13
C GLY A 94 7.13 15.93 8.61
N ALA A 95 8.30 15.79 7.97
CA ALA A 95 8.98 16.90 7.32
C ALA A 95 8.18 17.47 6.13
N LEU A 96 7.53 16.60 5.34
CA LEU A 96 6.61 17.03 4.28
C LEU A 96 5.39 17.76 4.86
N ALA A 97 4.84 17.30 6.00
CA ALA A 97 3.71 17.91 6.68
C ALA A 97 4.01 19.32 7.22
N ASN A 98 5.26 19.66 7.45
CA ASN A 98 5.65 21.01 7.80
C ASN A 98 5.53 22.00 6.64
N LEU A 99 5.46 21.52 5.38
CA LEU A 99 5.28 22.37 4.20
C LEU A 99 3.80 22.64 3.92
N THR A 100 2.93 21.66 4.13
CA THR A 100 1.48 21.75 3.86
C THR A 100 0.71 20.71 4.67
N PRO A 101 -0.51 21.02 5.14
CA PRO A 101 -1.39 20.01 5.74
C PRO A 101 -2.08 19.12 4.68
N LEU A 102 -2.08 19.54 3.40
CA LEU A 102 -2.75 18.82 2.32
C LEU A 102 -1.83 17.69 1.79
N ILE A 103 -1.73 16.62 2.56
CA ILE A 103 -0.93 15.44 2.23
C ILE A 103 -1.83 14.22 2.14
N GLN A 104 -1.67 13.44 1.09
CA GLN A 104 -2.28 12.12 0.94
C GLN A 104 -1.21 11.04 0.88
N THR A 105 -1.10 10.26 1.94
CA THR A 105 -0.17 9.13 2.01
C THR A 105 -0.74 7.94 1.23
N LEU A 106 0.11 7.30 0.41
CA LEU A 106 -0.22 6.10 -0.36
C LEU A 106 0.32 4.85 0.30
N SER A 107 1.53 4.94 0.84
CA SER A 107 2.26 3.86 1.48
C SER A 107 3.17 4.42 2.58
N LEU A 108 4.13 3.63 3.05
CA LEU A 108 5.16 4.10 4.00
C LEU A 108 6.20 5.01 3.33
N ASP A 109 6.31 4.96 2.02
CA ASP A 109 7.40 5.55 1.24
C ASP A 109 6.94 6.56 0.20
N GLU A 110 5.63 6.71 -0.03
CA GLU A 110 5.13 7.65 -1.03
C GLU A 110 3.92 8.46 -0.55
N ALA A 111 3.86 9.71 -0.99
CA ALA A 111 2.76 10.62 -0.71
C ALA A 111 2.60 11.67 -1.81
N TRP A 112 1.36 12.13 -2.01
CA TRP A 112 1.09 13.40 -2.68
C TRP A 112 1.02 14.53 -1.68
N ALA A 113 1.39 15.72 -2.13
CA ALA A 113 1.22 16.96 -1.38
C ALA A 113 0.69 18.05 -2.31
N ASP A 114 -0.23 18.87 -1.83
CA ASP A 114 -0.66 20.11 -2.47
C ASP A 114 -0.02 21.29 -1.74
N LEU A 115 0.84 22.01 -2.45
CA LEU A 115 1.58 23.16 -1.93
C LEU A 115 0.95 24.51 -2.34
N SER A 116 -0.30 24.50 -2.80
CA SER A 116 -1.01 25.74 -3.16
C SER A 116 -1.03 26.72 -1.98
N GLY A 117 -0.62 27.95 -2.23
CA GLY A 117 -0.68 29.03 -1.23
C GLY A 117 0.35 28.94 -0.11
N THR A 118 1.35 28.06 -0.22
CA THR A 118 2.37 27.87 0.83
C THR A 118 3.61 28.76 0.66
N GLU A 119 3.71 29.52 -0.46
CA GLU A 119 4.92 30.25 -0.86
C GLU A 119 5.38 31.27 0.18
N ARG A 120 4.41 32.03 0.75
CA ARG A 120 4.71 33.05 1.76
C ARG A 120 5.13 32.44 3.09
N LEU A 121 4.48 31.32 3.46
CA LEU A 121 4.74 30.63 4.72
C LEU A 121 6.12 29.97 4.73
N ASN A 122 6.47 29.32 3.61
CA ASN A 122 7.70 28.53 3.49
C ASN A 122 8.84 29.28 2.80
N GLY A 123 8.63 30.57 2.43
CA GLY A 123 9.67 31.48 1.95
C GLY A 123 10.16 31.19 0.53
N GLY A 124 9.30 30.67 -0.36
CA GLY A 124 9.64 30.43 -1.77
C GLY A 124 8.65 29.54 -2.51
N PRO A 125 8.80 29.39 -3.84
CA PRO A 125 7.90 28.60 -4.66
C PRO A 125 7.97 27.10 -4.34
N PRO A 126 6.94 26.30 -4.68
CA PRO A 126 6.88 24.86 -4.38
C PRO A 126 8.13 24.07 -4.79
N ALA A 127 8.69 24.34 -5.95
CA ALA A 127 9.91 23.67 -6.42
C ALA A 127 11.10 23.87 -5.46
N TRP A 128 11.28 25.08 -4.95
CA TRP A 128 12.35 25.40 -4.01
C TRP A 128 12.10 24.76 -2.63
N GLN A 129 10.87 24.80 -2.12
CA GLN A 129 10.49 24.13 -0.88
C GLN A 129 10.81 22.63 -0.93
N LEU A 130 10.43 21.97 -2.02
CA LEU A 130 10.66 20.55 -2.25
C LEU A 130 12.14 20.20 -2.42
N ALA A 131 12.92 21.03 -3.13
CA ALA A 131 14.37 20.83 -3.26
C ALA A 131 15.07 20.91 -1.89
N ARG A 132 14.64 21.84 -1.01
CA ARG A 132 15.14 21.91 0.37
C ARG A 132 14.73 20.69 1.18
N LEU A 133 13.48 20.22 1.03
CA LEU A 133 13.02 19.01 1.68
C LEU A 133 13.83 17.80 1.24
N GLN A 134 14.07 17.63 -0.08
CA GLN A 134 14.87 16.54 -0.61
C GLN A 134 16.28 16.54 0.00
N LYS A 135 16.92 17.70 0.01
CA LYS A 135 18.24 17.84 0.65
C LYS A 135 18.21 17.54 2.13
N TRP A 136 17.22 18.02 2.86
CA TRP A 136 17.07 17.75 4.30
C TRP A 136 16.90 16.25 4.58
N ILE A 137 16.09 15.55 3.77
CA ILE A 137 15.92 14.10 3.90
C ILE A 137 17.25 13.38 3.71
N GLU A 138 18.04 13.79 2.73
CA GLU A 138 19.35 13.21 2.47
C GLU A 138 20.34 13.48 3.62
N ASP A 139 20.42 14.73 4.10
CA ASP A 139 21.37 15.13 5.12
C ASP A 139 20.98 14.59 6.52
N GLU A 140 19.71 14.63 6.90
CA GLU A 140 19.25 14.33 8.26
C GLU A 140 18.69 12.93 8.45
N VAL A 141 18.13 12.34 7.38
CA VAL A 141 17.58 10.98 7.43
C VAL A 141 18.57 9.98 6.80
N GLY A 142 19.47 10.44 5.93
CA GLY A 142 20.43 9.59 5.23
C GLY A 142 19.79 8.69 4.16
N LEU A 143 18.65 9.11 3.62
CA LEU A 143 17.93 8.41 2.57
C LEU A 143 17.73 9.34 1.36
N THR A 144 17.57 8.77 0.16
CA THR A 144 17.23 9.54 -1.02
C THR A 144 15.74 9.39 -1.35
N VAL A 145 15.18 10.46 -1.90
CA VAL A 145 13.81 10.48 -2.42
C VAL A 145 13.80 11.03 -3.83
N SER A 146 12.85 10.57 -4.63
CA SER A 146 12.56 11.14 -5.94
C SER A 146 11.26 11.92 -5.88
N ILE A 147 11.28 13.15 -6.40
CA ILE A 147 10.16 14.08 -6.33
C ILE A 147 9.71 14.44 -7.74
N GLY A 148 8.40 14.41 -7.95
CA GLY A 148 7.75 14.92 -9.14
C GLY A 148 6.87 16.12 -8.78
N LEU A 149 6.98 17.22 -9.56
CA LEU A 149 6.16 18.41 -9.42
C LEU A 149 5.37 18.63 -10.71
N ALA A 150 4.05 18.81 -10.62
CA ALA A 150 3.18 18.88 -11.77
C ALA A 150 1.85 19.59 -11.46
N PRO A 151 0.98 19.83 -12.48
CA PRO A 151 -0.33 20.45 -12.26
C PRO A 151 -1.35 19.53 -11.54
N ASN A 152 -1.13 18.22 -11.54
CA ASN A 152 -2.05 17.25 -10.95
C ASN A 152 -1.33 15.99 -10.45
N ARG A 153 -2.06 15.18 -9.71
CA ARG A 153 -1.54 13.97 -9.03
C ARG A 153 -0.96 12.92 -9.97
N PHE A 154 -1.62 12.70 -11.12
CA PHE A 154 -1.15 11.73 -12.11
C PHE A 154 0.20 12.12 -12.69
N LEU A 155 0.32 13.35 -13.15
CA LEU A 155 1.57 13.87 -13.74
C LEU A 155 2.68 13.96 -12.69
N ALA A 156 2.37 14.38 -11.47
CA ALA A 156 3.35 14.42 -10.38
C ALA A 156 3.93 13.02 -10.09
N LYS A 157 3.08 11.97 -10.10
CA LYS A 157 3.56 10.60 -9.93
C LYS A 157 4.40 10.12 -11.12
N VAL A 158 4.01 10.47 -12.35
CA VAL A 158 4.82 10.15 -13.54
C VAL A 158 6.18 10.85 -13.46
N ALA A 159 6.20 12.12 -13.05
CA ALA A 159 7.44 12.89 -12.90
C ALA A 159 8.40 12.27 -11.91
N SER A 160 7.91 11.83 -10.73
CA SER A 160 8.75 11.23 -9.69
C SER A 160 9.44 9.93 -10.11
N GLU A 161 8.91 9.23 -11.14
CA GLU A 161 9.50 8.00 -11.68
C GLU A 161 10.55 8.23 -12.79
N MET A 162 10.65 9.46 -13.34
CA MET A 162 11.44 9.71 -14.56
C MET A 162 12.94 9.57 -14.33
N ASP A 163 13.42 10.14 -13.23
CA ASP A 163 14.86 10.28 -12.97
C ASP A 163 15.29 9.56 -11.66
N LYS A 164 14.57 8.49 -11.29
CA LYS A 164 14.97 7.65 -10.14
C LYS A 164 16.35 7.02 -10.35
N PRO A 165 17.18 6.94 -9.31
CA PRO A 165 17.02 7.47 -7.94
C PRO A 165 17.45 8.93 -7.80
N ARG A 166 17.03 9.58 -6.70
CA ARG A 166 17.42 10.94 -6.31
C ARG A 166 17.00 12.01 -7.32
N GLY A 167 15.93 11.71 -8.08
CA GLY A 167 15.44 12.61 -9.12
C GLY A 167 14.60 13.76 -8.57
N PHE A 168 14.61 14.87 -9.29
CA PHE A 168 13.66 15.96 -9.13
C PHE A 168 13.17 16.35 -10.53
N SER A 169 12.00 15.88 -10.88
CA SER A 169 11.46 16.05 -12.24
C SER A 169 10.20 16.89 -12.20
N VAL A 170 10.02 17.69 -13.24
CA VAL A 170 8.89 18.62 -13.38
C VAL A 170 8.18 18.32 -14.69
N ILE A 171 6.86 18.25 -14.66
CA ILE A 171 6.02 18.15 -15.85
C ILE A 171 5.07 19.35 -15.87
N GLY A 172 5.16 20.17 -16.93
CA GLY A 172 4.32 21.34 -17.16
C GLY A 172 3.42 21.18 -18.37
N SER A 173 3.41 22.20 -19.23
CA SER A 173 2.58 22.26 -20.44
C SER A 173 2.93 21.20 -21.50
N GLU A 174 4.15 20.65 -21.46
CA GLU A 174 4.60 19.58 -22.35
C GLU A 174 4.07 18.18 -22.00
N ALA A 175 3.22 18.06 -21.02
CA ALA A 175 2.72 16.79 -20.48
C ALA A 175 2.22 15.82 -21.57
N GLN A 176 1.44 16.31 -22.53
CA GLN A 176 0.88 15.48 -23.59
C GLN A 176 1.96 14.92 -24.52
N GLN A 177 2.95 15.73 -24.89
CA GLN A 177 4.08 15.31 -25.74
C GLN A 177 4.94 14.27 -25.02
N LEU A 178 5.15 14.43 -23.72
CA LEU A 178 5.90 13.50 -22.87
C LEU A 178 5.16 12.19 -22.68
N LEU A 179 3.85 12.21 -22.54
CA LEU A 179 3.03 11.03 -22.34
C LEU A 179 2.81 10.23 -23.63
N ALA A 180 2.68 10.87 -24.78
CA ALA A 180 2.27 10.24 -26.04
C ALA A 180 3.05 8.96 -26.40
N PRO A 181 4.39 8.89 -26.32
CA PRO A 181 5.14 7.67 -26.65
C PRO A 181 5.10 6.61 -25.56
N ARG A 182 4.59 6.92 -24.36
CA ARG A 182 4.62 5.99 -23.23
C ARG A 182 3.52 4.92 -23.34
N PRO A 183 3.78 3.71 -22.81
CA PRO A 183 2.80 2.64 -22.87
C PRO A 183 1.61 2.94 -21.95
N VAL A 184 0.40 2.50 -22.34
CA VAL A 184 -0.84 2.68 -21.54
C VAL A 184 -0.76 2.07 -20.15
N SER A 185 0.17 1.16 -19.91
CA SER A 185 0.36 0.50 -18.60
C SER A 185 0.82 1.44 -17.47
N ILE A 186 1.32 2.65 -17.79
CA ILE A 186 1.66 3.64 -16.76
C ILE A 186 0.44 4.39 -16.22
N LEU A 187 -0.70 4.31 -16.92
CA LEU A 187 -1.92 4.96 -16.48
C LEU A 187 -2.46 4.34 -15.18
N PRO A 188 -2.80 5.16 -14.18
CA PRO A 188 -3.36 4.66 -12.93
C PRO A 188 -4.63 3.82 -13.17
N GLY A 189 -4.63 2.58 -12.67
CA GLY A 189 -5.73 1.64 -12.86
C GLY A 189 -5.59 0.73 -14.08
N VAL A 190 -4.60 0.93 -14.94
CA VAL A 190 -4.29 0.03 -16.05
C VAL A 190 -3.30 -1.05 -15.60
N GLY A 191 -3.83 -2.07 -14.95
CA GLY A 191 -3.07 -3.27 -14.57
C GLY A 191 -2.78 -4.21 -15.76
N PRO A 192 -2.04 -5.32 -15.53
CA PRO A 192 -1.63 -6.22 -16.61
C PRO A 192 -2.79 -6.80 -17.45
N ILE A 193 -3.95 -7.07 -16.85
CA ILE A 193 -5.11 -7.61 -17.56
C ILE A 193 -5.72 -6.53 -18.46
N PHE A 194 -6.05 -5.38 -17.88
CA PHE A 194 -6.67 -4.29 -18.63
C PHE A 194 -5.72 -3.72 -19.69
N GLY A 195 -4.41 -3.64 -19.39
CA GLY A 195 -3.40 -3.26 -20.38
C GLY A 195 -3.28 -4.23 -21.55
N ARG A 196 -3.55 -5.53 -21.38
CA ARG A 196 -3.67 -6.48 -22.51
C ARG A 196 -4.91 -6.20 -23.34
N THR A 197 -6.06 -5.94 -22.71
CA THR A 197 -7.29 -5.57 -23.41
C THR A 197 -7.08 -4.30 -24.24
N LEU A 198 -6.54 -3.24 -23.67
CA LEU A 198 -6.26 -1.99 -24.40
C LEU A 198 -5.33 -2.21 -25.60
N ARG A 199 -4.28 -3.02 -25.43
CA ARG A 199 -3.38 -3.34 -26.57
C ARG A 199 -4.06 -4.16 -27.65
N ALA A 200 -4.90 -5.12 -27.28
CA ALA A 200 -5.69 -5.90 -28.26
C ALA A 200 -6.65 -5.03 -29.05
N ASP A 201 -7.16 -3.95 -28.43
CA ASP A 201 -8.03 -2.96 -29.06
C ASP A 201 -7.25 -1.88 -29.84
N GLY A 202 -5.92 -2.00 -29.95
CA GLY A 202 -5.05 -1.09 -30.71
C GLY A 202 -4.47 0.07 -29.92
N PHE A 203 -4.70 0.13 -28.60
CA PHE A 203 -4.18 1.18 -27.71
C PHE A 203 -2.94 0.66 -26.96
N ASP A 204 -1.77 0.69 -27.60
CA ASP A 204 -0.48 0.33 -27.00
C ASP A 204 0.22 1.51 -26.31
N THR A 205 0.02 2.72 -26.85
CA THR A 205 0.58 3.96 -26.31
C THR A 205 -0.50 4.94 -25.85
N ILE A 206 -0.10 5.87 -24.99
CA ILE A 206 -0.98 6.94 -24.51
C ILE A 206 -1.37 7.87 -25.65
N GLY A 207 -0.47 8.12 -26.61
CA GLY A 207 -0.78 8.94 -27.79
C GLY A 207 -1.94 8.38 -28.60
N ARG A 208 -1.91 7.07 -28.92
CA ARG A 208 -3.03 6.43 -29.62
C ARG A 208 -4.34 6.47 -28.84
N LEU A 209 -4.25 6.37 -27.52
CA LEU A 209 -5.43 6.48 -26.66
C LEU A 209 -5.98 7.92 -26.65
N ALA A 210 -5.11 8.93 -26.69
CA ALA A 210 -5.49 10.35 -26.76
C ALA A 210 -6.14 10.73 -28.10
N GLU A 211 -5.79 10.04 -29.20
CA GLU A 211 -6.38 10.25 -30.52
C GLU A 211 -7.79 9.65 -30.66
N ALA A 212 -8.19 8.75 -29.74
CA ALA A 212 -9.48 8.08 -29.80
C ALA A 212 -10.62 9.03 -29.37
N ASP A 213 -11.78 8.91 -30.00
CA ASP A 213 -12.97 9.63 -29.56
C ASP A 213 -13.39 9.16 -28.16
N ALA A 214 -13.64 10.12 -27.26
CA ALA A 214 -14.02 9.83 -25.88
C ALA A 214 -15.33 9.03 -25.80
N ARG A 215 -16.27 9.20 -26.74
CA ARG A 215 -17.52 8.46 -26.79
C ARG A 215 -17.28 6.99 -27.12
N ASP A 216 -16.35 6.71 -28.05
CA ASP A 216 -15.96 5.35 -28.40
C ASP A 216 -15.32 4.65 -27.21
N LEU A 217 -14.45 5.36 -26.46
CA LEU A 217 -13.85 4.83 -25.24
C LEU A 217 -14.90 4.55 -24.17
N VAL A 218 -15.90 5.42 -23.99
CA VAL A 218 -17.01 5.19 -23.04
C VAL A 218 -17.86 4.01 -23.48
N GLN A 219 -18.15 3.87 -24.76
CA GLN A 219 -18.91 2.75 -25.31
C GLN A 219 -18.21 1.40 -25.05
N ARG A 220 -16.87 1.34 -25.13
CA ARG A 220 -16.08 0.12 -24.94
C ARG A 220 -15.81 -0.20 -23.46
N TYR A 221 -15.54 0.83 -22.64
CA TYR A 221 -15.00 0.66 -21.29
C TYR A 221 -15.84 1.29 -20.18
N GLY A 222 -17.06 1.80 -20.52
CA GLY A 222 -17.93 2.46 -19.55
C GLY A 222 -17.28 3.72 -18.96
N ASP A 223 -17.51 3.96 -17.66
CA ASP A 223 -16.96 5.11 -16.94
C ASP A 223 -15.43 5.19 -17.01
N TRP A 224 -14.77 4.04 -17.16
CA TRP A 224 -13.33 3.99 -17.38
C TRP A 224 -12.89 4.64 -18.68
N GLY A 225 -13.73 4.62 -19.73
CA GLY A 225 -13.42 5.23 -21.02
C GLY A 225 -13.19 6.73 -20.91
N LEU A 226 -14.05 7.44 -20.18
CA LEU A 226 -13.90 8.88 -19.92
C LEU A 226 -12.59 9.15 -19.15
N ARG A 227 -12.35 8.36 -18.09
CA ARG A 227 -11.13 8.50 -17.30
C ARG A 227 -9.87 8.22 -18.09
N LEU A 228 -9.86 7.22 -18.98
CA LEU A 228 -8.74 6.93 -19.88
C LEU A 228 -8.47 8.10 -20.83
N SER A 229 -9.52 8.70 -21.42
CA SER A 229 -9.40 9.88 -22.26
C SER A 229 -8.79 11.04 -21.48
N ASP A 230 -9.26 11.35 -20.27
CA ASP A 230 -8.69 12.42 -19.45
C ASP A 230 -7.22 12.19 -19.13
N LEU A 231 -6.87 11.00 -18.65
CA LEU A 231 -5.49 10.67 -18.31
C LEU A 231 -4.58 10.68 -19.54
N ALA A 232 -5.06 10.24 -20.71
CA ALA A 232 -4.28 10.28 -21.95
C ALA A 232 -3.94 11.72 -22.39
N HIS A 233 -4.79 12.67 -22.02
CA HIS A 233 -4.53 14.12 -22.22
C HIS A 233 -3.81 14.79 -21.05
N GLY A 234 -3.31 14.01 -20.07
CA GLY A 234 -2.62 14.56 -18.91
C GLY A 234 -3.54 15.22 -17.87
N ARG A 235 -4.85 14.99 -17.95
CA ARG A 235 -5.84 15.58 -17.03
C ARG A 235 -6.17 14.63 -15.87
N ASP A 236 -6.15 15.14 -14.67
CA ASP A 236 -6.61 14.43 -13.45
C ASP A 236 -7.17 15.47 -12.47
N SER A 237 -8.48 15.52 -12.35
CA SER A 237 -9.19 16.48 -11.50
C SER A 237 -9.29 16.10 -10.03
N ARG A 238 -8.77 14.94 -9.64
CA ARG A 238 -8.85 14.48 -8.24
C ARG A 238 -7.96 15.35 -7.35
N PRO A 239 -8.47 15.92 -6.27
CA PRO A 239 -7.66 16.67 -5.32
C PRO A 239 -6.72 15.75 -4.53
N VAL A 240 -5.72 16.33 -3.88
CA VAL A 240 -5.01 15.68 -2.77
C VAL A 240 -5.96 15.64 -1.58
N ASP A 241 -6.27 14.44 -1.11
CA ASP A 241 -7.26 14.19 -0.05
C ASP A 241 -6.56 13.63 1.20
N PRO A 242 -6.36 14.47 2.24
CA PRO A 242 -5.77 14.03 3.50
C PRO A 242 -6.67 13.07 4.29
N GLU A 243 -8.00 13.17 4.12
CA GLU A 243 -9.01 12.41 4.84
C GLU A 243 -9.45 11.18 4.02
N HIS A 244 -8.49 10.34 3.63
CA HIS A 244 -8.85 9.15 2.89
C HIS A 244 -9.43 8.06 3.80
N ASP A 245 -10.74 7.91 3.78
CA ASP A 245 -11.46 6.91 4.56
C ASP A 245 -10.99 5.49 4.23
N ARG A 246 -10.62 4.78 5.29
CA ARG A 246 -10.26 3.38 5.19
C ARG A 246 -11.50 2.54 4.90
N LYS A 247 -11.58 1.90 3.74
CA LYS A 247 -12.71 1.05 3.33
C LYS A 247 -12.75 -0.33 4.00
N GLY A 248 -11.62 -0.79 4.51
CA GLY A 248 -11.52 -2.10 5.16
C GLY A 248 -10.16 -2.34 5.82
N MET A 249 -10.11 -3.38 6.63
CA MET A 249 -8.91 -3.87 7.30
C MET A 249 -8.82 -5.38 7.13
N SER A 250 -7.62 -5.93 6.99
CA SER A 250 -7.43 -7.38 6.87
C SER A 250 -6.09 -7.84 7.42
N ALA A 251 -6.02 -9.13 7.76
CA ALA A 251 -4.80 -9.85 8.05
C ALA A 251 -4.82 -11.18 7.30
N GLU A 252 -3.71 -11.55 6.68
CA GLU A 252 -3.59 -12.79 5.93
C GLU A 252 -2.20 -13.42 6.11
N THR A 253 -2.11 -14.74 5.88
CA THR A 253 -0.86 -15.48 5.91
C THR A 253 -0.80 -16.49 4.78
N THR A 254 0.38 -16.69 4.21
CA THR A 254 0.68 -17.74 3.23
C THR A 254 1.43 -18.86 3.94
N PHE A 255 0.93 -20.08 3.83
CA PHE A 255 1.53 -21.25 4.47
C PHE A 255 2.75 -21.74 3.70
N ASN A 256 3.68 -22.38 4.41
CA ASN A 256 4.83 -23.05 3.77
C ASN A 256 4.40 -24.31 2.99
N VAL A 257 3.38 -25.01 3.49
CA VAL A 257 2.74 -26.18 2.87
C VAL A 257 1.24 -25.92 2.82
N ASP A 258 0.57 -26.40 1.77
CA ASP A 258 -0.87 -26.22 1.63
C ASP A 258 -1.62 -26.99 2.72
N LEU A 259 -2.64 -26.37 3.32
CA LEU A 259 -3.46 -26.91 4.39
C LEU A 259 -4.85 -27.24 3.88
N SER A 260 -5.39 -28.40 4.30
CA SER A 260 -6.75 -28.87 3.94
C SER A 260 -7.62 -29.24 5.13
N LYS A 261 -6.99 -29.54 6.29
CA LYS A 261 -7.73 -29.92 7.50
C LYS A 261 -8.30 -28.68 8.17
N ALA A 262 -9.54 -28.80 8.66
CA ALA A 262 -10.23 -27.73 9.39
C ALA A 262 -9.41 -27.21 10.57
N THR A 263 -8.88 -28.15 11.39
CA THR A 263 -8.08 -27.84 12.58
C THR A 263 -6.86 -26.99 12.28
N ASP A 264 -6.14 -27.31 11.18
CA ASP A 264 -4.94 -26.62 10.80
C ASP A 264 -5.27 -25.20 10.27
N LEU A 265 -6.32 -25.08 9.45
CA LEU A 265 -6.80 -23.80 8.93
C LEU A 265 -7.34 -22.90 10.06
N GLU A 266 -8.06 -23.45 11.03
CA GLU A 266 -8.55 -22.73 12.21
C GLU A 266 -7.39 -22.26 13.10
N THR A 267 -6.35 -23.09 13.26
CA THR A 267 -5.13 -22.72 13.99
C THR A 267 -4.42 -21.52 13.38
N GLU A 268 -4.37 -21.45 12.06
CA GLU A 268 -3.77 -20.29 11.35
C GLU A 268 -4.71 -19.08 11.29
N LEU A 269 -6.03 -19.29 11.32
CA LEU A 269 -7.03 -18.21 11.29
C LEU A 269 -7.07 -17.42 12.60
N TRP A 270 -6.95 -18.10 13.77
CA TRP A 270 -7.08 -17.44 15.06
C TRP A 270 -6.08 -16.29 15.28
N PRO A 271 -4.77 -16.45 15.06
CA PRO A 271 -3.81 -15.35 15.24
C PRO A 271 -4.08 -14.16 14.30
N LEU A 272 -4.67 -14.41 13.12
CA LEU A 272 -5.05 -13.34 12.19
C LEU A 272 -6.24 -12.55 12.75
N CYS A 273 -7.21 -13.24 13.38
CA CYS A 273 -8.33 -12.59 14.06
C CYS A 273 -7.84 -11.73 15.24
N GLU A 274 -6.93 -12.25 16.08
CA GLU A 274 -6.33 -11.49 17.18
C GLU A 274 -5.60 -10.23 16.66
N LYS A 275 -4.78 -10.38 15.62
CA LYS A 275 -4.03 -9.28 15.01
C LYS A 275 -4.96 -8.21 14.44
N LEU A 276 -6.01 -8.63 13.71
CA LEU A 276 -6.97 -7.71 13.10
C LEU A 276 -7.79 -6.99 14.17
N ALA A 277 -8.32 -7.71 15.15
CA ALA A 277 -9.12 -7.17 16.24
C ALA A 277 -8.33 -6.18 17.12
N SER A 278 -7.11 -6.54 17.53
CA SER A 278 -6.23 -5.64 18.29
C SER A 278 -5.92 -4.35 17.52
N LYS A 279 -5.69 -4.45 16.21
CA LYS A 279 -5.49 -3.26 15.38
C LYS A 279 -6.75 -2.41 15.28
N ALA A 280 -7.93 -3.04 15.11
CA ALA A 280 -9.20 -2.34 15.04
C ALA A 280 -9.50 -1.56 16.33
N ARG A 281 -9.29 -2.19 17.51
CA ARG A 281 -9.44 -1.54 18.82
C ARG A 281 -8.47 -0.37 19.02
N ARG A 282 -7.22 -0.54 18.61
CA ARG A 282 -6.19 0.54 18.65
C ARG A 282 -6.54 1.74 17.77
N ASP A 283 -7.12 1.45 16.61
CA ASP A 283 -7.54 2.48 15.65
C ASP A 283 -8.94 3.04 15.98
N GLY A 284 -9.63 2.56 17.04
CA GLY A 284 -10.99 2.98 17.41
C GLY A 284 -12.07 2.58 16.40
N ILE A 285 -11.88 1.49 15.65
CA ILE A 285 -12.70 1.12 14.49
C ILE A 285 -13.41 -0.21 14.75
N ALA A 286 -14.68 -0.31 14.35
CA ALA A 286 -15.42 -1.55 14.25
C ALA A 286 -15.90 -1.78 12.80
N GLY A 287 -16.13 -3.03 12.40
CA GLY A 287 -16.58 -3.34 11.04
C GLY A 287 -17.80 -4.24 11.03
N ARG A 288 -18.73 -4.00 10.11
CA ARG A 288 -20.00 -4.76 9.99
C ARG A 288 -19.88 -5.95 9.03
N VAL A 289 -18.98 -5.89 8.06
CA VAL A 289 -18.79 -6.98 7.09
C VAL A 289 -17.54 -7.76 7.43
N VAL A 290 -17.71 -9.06 7.72
CA VAL A 290 -16.58 -9.99 7.90
C VAL A 290 -16.32 -10.73 6.59
N THR A 291 -15.06 -10.81 6.18
CA THR A 291 -14.64 -11.41 4.92
C THR A 291 -13.57 -12.46 5.17
N LEU A 292 -13.80 -13.68 4.73
CA LEU A 292 -12.80 -14.75 4.65
C LEU A 292 -12.20 -14.76 3.24
N LYS A 293 -10.89 -14.77 3.14
CA LYS A 293 -10.12 -14.91 1.90
C LYS A 293 -9.33 -16.21 1.94
N LEU A 294 -9.49 -17.02 0.91
CA LEU A 294 -8.73 -18.26 0.72
C LEU A 294 -8.04 -18.20 -0.64
N ARG A 295 -6.84 -18.77 -0.75
CA ARG A 295 -6.16 -18.95 -2.03
C ARG A 295 -5.75 -20.39 -2.20
N ARG A 296 -6.06 -20.99 -3.34
CA ARG A 296 -5.66 -22.35 -3.71
C ARG A 296 -4.22 -22.40 -4.21
N SER A 297 -3.68 -23.62 -4.36
CA SER A 297 -2.36 -23.86 -4.96
C SER A 297 -2.24 -23.35 -6.41
N ASP A 298 -3.33 -23.36 -7.17
CA ASP A 298 -3.44 -22.82 -8.54
C ASP A 298 -3.55 -21.27 -8.56
N PHE A 299 -3.41 -20.61 -7.42
CA PHE A 299 -3.54 -19.17 -7.21
C PHE A 299 -4.96 -18.59 -7.34
N ARG A 300 -5.97 -19.40 -7.59
CA ARG A 300 -7.36 -18.93 -7.53
C ARG A 300 -7.71 -18.44 -6.15
N ILE A 301 -8.34 -17.27 -6.10
CA ILE A 301 -8.79 -16.64 -4.87
C ILE A 301 -10.28 -16.91 -4.69
N LEU A 302 -10.64 -17.33 -3.49
CA LEU A 302 -12.02 -17.46 -3.04
C LEU A 302 -12.23 -16.41 -1.93
N THR A 303 -13.32 -15.67 -2.04
CA THR A 303 -13.73 -14.72 -1.01
C THR A 303 -15.15 -15.04 -0.58
N ARG A 304 -15.37 -15.13 0.75
CA ARG A 304 -16.69 -15.29 1.36
C ARG A 304 -16.90 -14.14 2.34
N ARG A 305 -18.09 -13.60 2.36
CA ARG A 305 -18.40 -12.48 3.26
C ARG A 305 -19.75 -12.68 3.93
N ARG A 306 -19.89 -12.11 5.13
CA ARG A 306 -21.15 -12.01 5.85
C ARG A 306 -21.28 -10.60 6.42
N THR A 307 -22.44 -9.99 6.23
CA THR A 307 -22.81 -8.74 6.89
C THR A 307 -23.46 -9.08 8.22
N LEU A 308 -22.96 -8.49 9.29
CA LEU A 308 -23.45 -8.68 10.64
C LEU A 308 -24.48 -7.59 10.98
N PRO A 309 -25.44 -7.86 11.87
CA PRO A 309 -26.40 -6.85 12.33
C PRO A 309 -25.70 -5.69 13.04
N ASP A 310 -24.64 -5.99 13.80
CA ASP A 310 -23.87 -4.99 14.54
C ASP A 310 -22.38 -5.05 14.16
N PRO A 311 -21.70 -3.89 14.13
CA PRO A 311 -20.25 -3.81 13.92
C PRO A 311 -19.49 -4.55 15.03
N VAL A 312 -18.35 -5.16 14.69
CA VAL A 312 -17.52 -5.96 15.59
C VAL A 312 -16.05 -5.53 15.56
N GLN A 313 -15.35 -5.73 16.67
CA GLN A 313 -13.92 -5.48 16.84
C GLN A 313 -13.23 -6.51 17.75
N THR A 314 -13.86 -7.66 18.00
CA THR A 314 -13.31 -8.71 18.86
C THR A 314 -12.80 -9.89 18.04
N ALA A 315 -11.70 -10.48 18.47
CA ALA A 315 -11.08 -11.65 17.81
C ALA A 315 -12.01 -12.86 17.86
N ARG A 316 -12.74 -13.03 18.97
CA ARG A 316 -13.67 -14.14 19.17
C ARG A 316 -14.79 -14.12 18.14
N THR A 317 -15.42 -12.96 17.92
CA THR A 317 -16.48 -12.83 16.94
C THR A 317 -15.94 -12.98 15.51
N LEU A 318 -14.80 -12.35 15.18
CA LEU A 318 -14.16 -12.52 13.88
C LEU A 318 -13.82 -13.97 13.58
N PHE A 319 -13.34 -14.70 14.57
CA PHE A 319 -13.03 -16.13 14.43
C PHE A 319 -14.29 -16.98 14.25
N ALA A 320 -15.34 -16.75 15.03
CA ALA A 320 -16.60 -17.49 14.91
C ALA A 320 -17.20 -17.33 13.50
N GLU A 321 -17.24 -16.10 13.01
CA GLU A 321 -17.74 -15.80 11.66
C GLU A 321 -16.81 -16.34 10.57
N GLY A 322 -15.49 -16.17 10.71
CA GLY A 322 -14.49 -16.70 9.80
C GLY A 322 -14.56 -18.22 9.68
N ARG A 323 -14.74 -18.92 10.82
CA ARG A 323 -14.94 -20.37 10.87
C ARG A 323 -16.24 -20.81 10.18
N ALA A 324 -17.34 -20.09 10.41
CA ALA A 324 -18.62 -20.38 9.75
C ALA A 324 -18.52 -20.20 8.23
N LEU A 325 -17.74 -19.20 7.74
CA LEU A 325 -17.47 -18.99 6.33
C LEU A 325 -16.49 -20.02 5.75
N LEU A 326 -15.59 -20.57 6.56
CA LEU A 326 -14.63 -21.59 6.16
C LEU A 326 -15.25 -22.97 6.00
N THR A 327 -16.20 -23.33 6.84
CA THR A 327 -16.79 -24.69 6.91
C THR A 327 -17.27 -25.23 5.52
N PRO A 328 -18.00 -24.46 4.70
CA PRO A 328 -18.44 -24.93 3.37
C PRO A 328 -17.30 -25.10 2.36
N GLU A 329 -16.14 -24.54 2.63
CA GLU A 329 -14.98 -24.53 1.72
C GLU A 329 -13.94 -25.61 2.04
N LEU A 330 -14.20 -26.41 3.06
CA LEU A 330 -13.31 -27.52 3.46
C LEU A 330 -13.23 -28.61 2.36
N GLY A 331 -12.16 -29.41 2.39
CA GLY A 331 -11.94 -30.50 1.43
C GLY A 331 -11.05 -30.11 0.23
N THR A 332 -10.62 -28.85 0.16
CA THR A 332 -9.65 -28.37 -0.84
C THR A 332 -8.39 -27.87 -0.14
N PRO A 333 -7.18 -28.14 -0.65
CA PRO A 333 -5.96 -27.57 -0.09
C PRO A 333 -5.83 -26.09 -0.43
N TYR A 334 -5.47 -25.30 0.59
CA TYR A 334 -5.26 -23.87 0.49
C TYR A 334 -3.81 -23.51 0.85
N ARG A 335 -3.26 -22.54 0.12
CA ARG A 335 -1.93 -21.99 0.37
C ARG A 335 -1.95 -20.71 1.22
N LEU A 336 -3.11 -20.06 1.35
CA LEU A 336 -3.28 -18.81 2.08
C LEU A 336 -4.68 -18.76 2.71
N ILE A 337 -4.73 -18.23 3.92
CA ILE A 337 -5.95 -17.81 4.59
C ILE A 337 -5.83 -16.36 5.05
N GLY A 338 -6.93 -15.63 5.00
CA GLY A 338 -7.01 -14.27 5.51
C GLY A 338 -8.41 -13.95 6.04
N ILE A 339 -8.46 -13.03 7.00
CA ILE A 339 -9.69 -12.48 7.55
C ILE A 339 -9.67 -10.96 7.41
N GLY A 340 -10.81 -10.39 7.08
CA GLY A 340 -10.95 -8.95 6.93
C GLY A 340 -12.26 -8.44 7.49
N MET A 341 -12.31 -7.13 7.71
CA MET A 341 -13.55 -6.41 8.01
C MET A 341 -13.68 -5.20 7.09
N ALA A 342 -14.90 -4.87 6.71
CA ALA A 342 -15.29 -3.71 5.90
C ALA A 342 -16.59 -3.13 6.45
N ASP A 343 -17.09 -2.08 5.79
CA ASP A 343 -18.18 -1.27 6.32
C ASP A 343 -17.80 -0.79 7.73
N LEU A 344 -16.69 -0.02 7.75
CA LEU A 344 -16.05 0.44 8.96
C LEU A 344 -16.79 1.64 9.54
N VAL A 345 -16.94 1.64 10.87
CA VAL A 345 -17.53 2.73 11.65
C VAL A 345 -16.62 3.05 12.83
N ASP A 346 -16.76 4.24 13.41
CA ASP A 346 -16.14 4.57 14.69
C ASP A 346 -16.70 3.64 15.77
N ALA A 347 -15.82 3.04 16.55
CA ALA A 347 -16.23 2.12 17.62
C ALA A 347 -17.03 2.83 18.72
N ALA A 348 -16.88 4.15 18.90
CA ALA A 348 -17.64 4.94 19.84
C ALA A 348 -19.12 5.10 19.41
N ASP A 349 -19.40 5.01 18.11
CA ASP A 349 -20.76 5.15 17.57
C ASP A 349 -21.55 3.83 17.58
N VAL A 350 -20.93 2.74 18.03
CA VAL A 350 -21.59 1.42 18.09
C VAL A 350 -22.56 1.38 19.28
N ALA A 351 -23.84 1.52 18.97
CA ALA A 351 -24.90 1.41 19.99
C ALA A 351 -24.89 0.03 20.70
N PRO A 352 -25.20 -0.02 22.01
CA PRO A 352 -25.33 -1.27 22.72
C PRO A 352 -26.49 -2.09 22.12
N GLY A 353 -26.17 -3.21 21.46
CA GLY A 353 -27.19 -4.11 20.89
C GLY A 353 -27.80 -5.03 21.93
N LEU A 354 -28.75 -5.88 21.49
CA LEU A 354 -29.52 -6.81 22.34
C LEU A 354 -28.62 -7.75 23.20
N PHE A 355 -27.39 -8.04 22.75
CA PHE A 355 -26.38 -8.88 23.45
C PHE A 355 -25.23 -8.05 24.03
N ALA A 356 -25.52 -6.82 24.46
CA ALA A 356 -24.51 -5.86 24.91
C ALA A 356 -23.60 -6.38 26.04
N ALA A 357 -24.18 -7.12 27.02
CA ALA A 357 -23.44 -7.59 28.19
C ALA A 357 -22.29 -8.56 27.82
N ASP A 358 -22.56 -9.54 26.96
CA ASP A 358 -21.55 -10.52 26.55
C ASP A 358 -20.48 -9.87 25.67
N ARG A 359 -20.87 -8.98 24.74
CA ARG A 359 -19.93 -8.22 23.90
C ARG A 359 -19.04 -7.28 24.72
N THR A 360 -19.61 -6.60 25.71
CA THR A 360 -18.85 -5.72 26.60
C THR A 360 -17.81 -6.51 27.38
N ARG A 361 -18.18 -7.71 27.86
CA ARG A 361 -17.23 -8.59 28.56
C ARG A 361 -16.10 -9.07 27.66
N GLU A 362 -16.41 -9.48 26.42
CA GLU A 362 -15.40 -9.86 25.42
C GLU A 362 -14.46 -8.71 25.13
N LEU A 363 -15.01 -7.53 24.84
CA LEU A 363 -14.24 -6.33 24.53
C LEU A 363 -13.33 -5.92 25.69
N THR A 364 -13.84 -5.92 26.92
CA THR A 364 -13.07 -5.62 28.14
C THR A 364 -11.91 -6.60 28.30
N THR A 365 -12.19 -7.89 28.11
CA THR A 365 -11.17 -8.95 28.20
C THR A 365 -10.06 -8.75 27.17
N GLU A 366 -10.43 -8.57 25.89
CA GLU A 366 -9.46 -8.40 24.81
C GLU A 366 -8.69 -7.09 24.93
N THR A 367 -9.33 -5.99 25.37
CA THR A 367 -8.65 -4.72 25.66
C THR A 367 -7.65 -4.86 26.80
N THR A 368 -7.98 -5.65 27.83
CA THR A 368 -7.05 -5.92 28.93
C THR A 368 -5.85 -6.75 28.47
N ILE A 369 -6.08 -7.74 27.61
CA ILE A 369 -5.00 -8.53 26.97
C ILE A 369 -4.10 -7.60 26.13
N ASP A 370 -4.66 -6.68 25.34
CA ASP A 370 -3.88 -5.73 24.57
C ASP A 370 -2.98 -4.87 25.47
N ARG A 371 -3.52 -4.32 26.58
CA ARG A 371 -2.74 -3.54 27.57
C ARG A 371 -1.60 -4.35 28.20
N LEU A 372 -1.85 -5.62 28.52
CA LEU A 372 -0.81 -6.51 29.06
C LEU A 372 0.29 -6.78 28.02
N ARG A 373 -0.09 -7.02 26.77
CA ARG A 373 0.85 -7.23 25.66
C ARG A 373 1.67 -5.97 25.35
N ASP A 374 1.05 -4.80 25.42
CA ASP A 374 1.75 -3.51 25.23
C ASP A 374 2.76 -3.23 26.34
N ARG A 375 2.45 -3.62 27.58
CA ARG A 375 3.32 -3.40 28.74
C ARG A 375 4.43 -4.42 28.90
N PHE A 376 4.15 -5.69 28.63
CA PHE A 376 5.03 -6.83 28.96
C PHE A 376 5.50 -7.61 27.73
N GLY A 377 5.15 -7.13 26.52
CA GLY A 377 5.47 -7.78 25.25
C GLY A 377 4.39 -8.74 24.73
N PRO A 378 4.42 -9.06 23.44
CA PRO A 378 3.36 -9.81 22.75
C PRO A 378 3.19 -11.25 23.28
N GLY A 379 4.20 -11.81 23.94
CA GLY A 379 4.17 -13.14 24.54
C GLY A 379 3.60 -13.20 25.97
N ALA A 380 3.26 -12.07 26.58
CA ALA A 380 2.81 -12.01 27.98
C ALA A 380 1.48 -12.74 28.21
N VAL A 381 0.60 -12.73 27.22
CA VAL A 381 -0.68 -13.46 27.24
C VAL A 381 -0.87 -14.14 25.90
N ILE A 382 -0.94 -15.47 25.93
CA ILE A 382 -1.14 -16.31 24.74
C ILE A 382 -2.50 -17.00 24.89
N SER A 383 -3.33 -16.94 23.84
CA SER A 383 -4.57 -17.70 23.80
C SER A 383 -4.27 -19.21 23.70
N GLY A 384 -5.04 -20.05 24.43
CA GLY A 384 -4.92 -21.50 24.29
C GLY A 384 -5.11 -22.02 22.86
N ARG A 385 -5.85 -21.29 22.02
CA ARG A 385 -5.99 -21.60 20.58
C ARG A 385 -4.72 -21.34 19.74
N SER A 386 -3.80 -20.52 20.25
CA SER A 386 -2.51 -20.23 19.61
C SER A 386 -1.41 -21.23 20.00
N LEU A 387 -1.67 -22.10 20.98
CA LEU A 387 -0.75 -23.16 21.35
C LEU A 387 -0.79 -24.23 20.26
N LYS A 388 0.32 -24.41 19.56
CA LYS A 388 0.49 -25.53 18.63
C LYS A 388 0.66 -26.79 19.45
N SER A 389 -0.24 -27.76 19.26
CA SER A 389 -0.12 -29.11 19.80
C SER A 389 1.03 -29.86 19.14
#